data_4bf1ae7ab25a2518e160d75e60c2d67e
#
_entry.id   4bf1ae7ab25a2518e160d75e60c2d67e
#
_cell.length_a   1.000
_cell.length_b   1.000
_cell.length_c   1.000
_cell.angle_alpha   90.00
_cell.angle_beta   90.00
_cell.angle_gamma   90.00
#
_symmetry.space_group_name_H-M   'P 1'
#
loop_
_entity.id
_entity.type
_entity.pdbx_description
1 polymer ?
#
loop_
_entity_poly.entity_id
_entity_poly.type
_entity_poly.pdbx_seq_one_letter_code
_entity_poly.pdbx_strand_id
1 'polypeptide(L)'
;MKITLIEFVTLDGVSQGPGSPDEDTSGGFTRGGWLVPHLDETFVRRTSEWLGLADGLLFGRRTYEAFARDWPKITDPADPYAERMNTLPKYVVSSTLTEGAWHPTTVLGGDPVHAVTELRARAGREIQIHGSARLGDALLAAGLIDVLRLVVAPTVLRTGRRLLSPDATPTSGPASTTGPMPASGPASTTGPMPASGLRLVCHEATPSGLLLLEYEPAGQATQGTYEGVAAFVV
;
A
#
# COMPACT_ATOMS: atom_id res chain seq x y z
N MET A 1 0.54 -14.17 -10.31
CA MET A 1 -0.22 -13.82 -9.09
C MET A 1 -0.82 -12.44 -9.24
N LYS A 2 -1.94 -12.12 -8.56
CA LYS A 2 -2.42 -10.74 -8.41
C LYS A 2 -1.54 -9.97 -7.41
N ILE A 3 -1.37 -8.66 -7.62
CA ILE A 3 -0.77 -7.75 -6.66
C ILE A 3 -1.87 -6.90 -6.06
N THR A 4 -2.07 -7.03 -4.75
CA THR A 4 -3.13 -6.32 -4.01
C THR A 4 -2.50 -5.31 -3.06
N LEU A 5 -2.90 -4.05 -3.15
CA LEU A 5 -2.52 -3.00 -2.20
C LEU A 5 -3.60 -2.87 -1.13
N ILE A 6 -3.23 -3.02 0.13
CA ILE A 6 -4.13 -2.86 1.29
C ILE A 6 -3.61 -1.69 2.12
N GLU A 7 -4.41 -0.65 2.24
CA GLU A 7 -4.06 0.56 2.97
C GLU A 7 -5.17 1.02 3.89
N PHE A 8 -4.76 1.51 5.03
CA PHE A 8 -5.63 2.19 5.99
C PHE A 8 -5.43 3.69 5.83
N VAL A 9 -6.51 4.42 5.66
CA VAL A 9 -6.46 5.86 5.46
C VAL A 9 -7.52 6.57 6.28
N THR A 10 -7.22 7.79 6.66
CA THR A 10 -8.23 8.71 7.20
C THR A 10 -9.09 9.29 6.07
N LEU A 11 -10.19 9.96 6.41
CA LEU A 11 -11.06 10.61 5.43
C LEU A 11 -10.31 11.69 4.59
N ASP A 12 -9.25 12.28 5.14
CA ASP A 12 -8.37 13.21 4.40
C ASP A 12 -7.13 12.52 3.79
N GLY A 13 -7.12 11.18 3.72
CA GLY A 13 -6.14 10.38 2.97
C GLY A 13 -4.81 10.13 3.67
N VAL A 14 -4.69 10.43 4.97
CA VAL A 14 -3.47 10.14 5.74
C VAL A 14 -3.38 8.65 6.03
N SER A 15 -2.23 8.03 5.68
CA SER A 15 -1.93 6.61 5.92
C SER A 15 -0.84 6.37 6.97
N GLN A 16 -0.29 7.43 7.56
CA GLN A 16 0.81 7.34 8.52
C GLN A 16 0.33 6.87 9.89
N GLY A 17 0.97 5.83 10.44
CA GLY A 17 0.84 5.38 11.81
C GLY A 17 -0.57 5.00 12.27
N PRO A 18 -1.32 4.13 11.56
CA PRO A 18 -2.70 3.81 11.93
C PRO A 18 -2.82 3.01 13.22
N GLY A 19 -1.86 2.14 13.55
CA GLY A 19 -2.00 1.11 14.56
C GLY A 19 -1.51 1.49 15.97
N SER A 20 -0.60 2.45 16.09
CA SER A 20 -0.18 2.94 17.41
C SER A 20 0.41 4.36 17.36
N PRO A 21 0.45 5.09 18.49
CA PRO A 21 1.07 6.41 18.57
C PRO A 21 2.53 6.45 18.12
N ASP A 22 3.28 5.35 18.36
CA ASP A 22 4.71 5.26 18.11
C ASP A 22 5.07 4.45 16.85
N GLU A 23 4.07 4.04 16.05
CA GLU A 23 4.28 3.23 14.86
C GLU A 23 5.15 3.95 13.83
N ASP A 24 4.85 5.20 13.52
CA ASP A 24 5.62 6.04 12.62
C ASP A 24 5.55 7.52 13.01
N THR A 25 6.52 7.98 13.76
CA THR A 25 6.66 9.38 14.21
C THR A 25 7.50 10.24 13.26
N SER A 26 7.90 9.71 12.09
CA SER A 26 8.73 10.42 11.14
C SER A 26 8.09 11.75 10.70
N GLY A 27 8.92 12.76 10.46
CA GLY A 27 8.43 14.11 10.12
C GLY A 27 7.74 14.84 11.27
N GLY A 28 7.90 14.40 12.52
CA GLY A 28 7.26 14.99 13.68
C GLY A 28 5.77 14.65 13.83
N PHE A 29 5.32 13.56 13.21
CA PHE A 29 3.94 13.11 13.33
C PHE A 29 3.63 12.58 14.73
N THR A 30 2.57 13.12 15.37
CA THR A 30 2.18 12.81 16.74
C THR A 30 0.75 12.30 16.89
N ARG A 31 0.09 11.98 15.77
CA ARG A 31 -1.33 11.58 15.75
C ARG A 31 -1.52 10.11 15.33
N GLY A 32 -0.54 9.25 15.68
CA GLY A 32 -0.62 7.80 15.43
C GLY A 32 -1.71 7.11 16.24
N GLY A 33 -2.07 5.87 15.85
CA GLY A 33 -3.09 5.05 16.51
C GLY A 33 -4.54 5.44 16.17
N TRP A 34 -4.73 6.25 15.15
CA TRP A 34 -6.05 6.80 14.79
C TRP A 34 -7.07 5.75 14.28
N LEU A 35 -6.61 4.59 13.84
CA LEU A 35 -7.49 3.50 13.41
C LEU A 35 -8.05 2.70 14.59
N VAL A 36 -7.27 2.54 15.65
CA VAL A 36 -7.54 1.61 16.77
C VAL A 36 -8.91 1.82 17.42
N PRO A 37 -9.39 3.06 17.67
CA PRO A 37 -10.72 3.28 18.25
C PRO A 37 -11.89 2.78 17.38
N HIS A 38 -11.65 2.49 16.11
CA HIS A 38 -12.67 2.09 15.14
C HIS A 38 -12.65 0.59 14.83
N LEU A 39 -11.73 -0.19 15.44
CA LEU A 39 -11.66 -1.64 15.21
C LEU A 39 -12.88 -2.33 15.81
N ASP A 40 -13.58 -3.10 14.99
CA ASP A 40 -14.74 -3.89 15.39
C ASP A 40 -14.71 -5.30 14.74
N GLU A 41 -15.67 -6.15 15.10
CA GLU A 41 -15.73 -7.53 14.59
C GLU A 41 -15.87 -7.61 13.07
N THR A 42 -16.59 -6.67 12.46
CA THR A 42 -16.74 -6.59 10.99
C THR A 42 -15.42 -6.30 10.32
N PHE A 43 -14.65 -5.36 10.87
CA PHE A 43 -13.28 -5.06 10.39
C PHE A 43 -12.38 -6.30 10.50
N VAL A 44 -12.34 -6.94 11.68
CA VAL A 44 -11.49 -8.12 11.93
C VAL A 44 -11.87 -9.26 10.98
N ARG A 45 -13.15 -9.58 10.85
CA ARG A 45 -13.64 -10.59 9.91
C ARG A 45 -13.20 -10.29 8.47
N ARG A 46 -13.45 -9.08 7.99
CA ARG A 46 -13.19 -8.73 6.59
C ARG A 46 -11.70 -8.70 6.27
N THR A 47 -10.88 -8.14 7.15
CA THR A 47 -9.43 -8.13 6.96
C THR A 47 -8.81 -9.52 7.05
N SER A 48 -9.37 -10.40 7.88
CA SER A 48 -8.98 -11.82 7.94
C SER A 48 -9.36 -12.57 6.66
N GLU A 49 -10.55 -12.34 6.09
CA GLU A 49 -10.95 -12.87 4.78
C GLU A 49 -9.96 -12.42 3.69
N TRP A 50 -9.59 -11.14 3.66
CA TRP A 50 -8.61 -10.64 2.72
C TRP A 50 -7.23 -11.30 2.90
N LEU A 51 -6.73 -11.37 4.12
CA LEU A 51 -5.45 -12.04 4.41
C LEU A 51 -5.48 -13.53 4.04
N GLY A 52 -6.65 -14.17 4.13
CA GLY A 52 -6.89 -15.55 3.70
C GLY A 52 -6.59 -15.79 2.22
N LEU A 53 -6.63 -14.77 1.37
CA LEU A 53 -6.33 -14.85 -0.06
C LEU A 53 -4.82 -14.77 -0.36
N ALA A 54 -4.00 -14.29 0.58
CA ALA A 54 -2.58 -14.06 0.37
C ALA A 54 -1.79 -15.37 0.25
N ASP A 55 -0.89 -15.43 -0.70
CA ASP A 55 0.18 -16.43 -0.79
C ASP A 55 1.54 -15.84 -0.37
N GLY A 56 1.61 -14.53 -0.13
CA GLY A 56 2.76 -13.83 0.40
C GLY A 56 2.49 -12.35 0.65
N LEU A 57 3.42 -11.72 1.34
CA LEU A 57 3.36 -10.32 1.74
C LEU A 57 4.49 -9.54 1.06
N LEU A 58 4.21 -8.34 0.61
CA LEU A 58 5.19 -7.46 -0.03
C LEU A 58 5.30 -6.14 0.72
N PHE A 59 6.51 -5.74 1.03
CA PHE A 59 6.78 -4.55 1.83
C PHE A 59 7.87 -3.67 1.22
N GLY A 60 7.77 -2.37 1.44
CA GLY A 60 8.93 -1.50 1.47
C GLY A 60 9.67 -1.65 2.80
N ARG A 61 10.98 -1.36 2.81
CA ARG A 61 11.86 -1.59 3.97
C ARG A 61 11.31 -1.05 5.30
N ARG A 62 10.84 0.19 5.34
CA ARG A 62 10.38 0.82 6.61
C ARG A 62 9.19 0.09 7.23
N THR A 63 8.20 -0.24 6.43
CA THR A 63 7.03 -1.00 6.91
C THR A 63 7.43 -2.40 7.32
N TYR A 64 8.32 -3.05 6.56
CA TYR A 64 8.87 -4.35 6.94
C TYR A 64 9.56 -4.31 8.30
N GLU A 65 10.45 -3.34 8.55
CA GLU A 65 11.17 -3.19 9.82
C GLU A 65 10.21 -2.96 11.00
N ALA A 66 9.16 -2.16 10.82
CA ALA A 66 8.14 -1.96 11.83
C ALA A 66 7.35 -3.26 12.12
N PHE A 67 6.91 -3.95 11.09
CA PHE A 67 6.15 -5.20 11.21
C PHE A 67 7.02 -6.33 11.79
N ALA A 68 8.26 -6.45 11.34
CA ALA A 68 9.22 -7.44 11.87
C ALA A 68 9.57 -7.23 13.35
N ARG A 69 9.45 -5.99 13.84
CA ARG A 69 9.61 -5.67 15.26
C ARG A 69 8.42 -6.14 16.10
N ASP A 70 7.21 -6.05 15.57
CA ASP A 70 6.00 -6.16 16.38
C ASP A 70 5.25 -7.49 16.16
N TRP A 71 5.04 -7.95 14.93
CA TRP A 71 4.28 -9.17 14.62
C TRP A 71 4.82 -10.45 15.25
N PRO A 72 6.15 -10.72 15.28
CA PRO A 72 6.67 -11.94 15.91
C PRO A 72 6.40 -12.04 17.42
N LYS A 73 6.01 -10.94 18.07
CA LYS A 73 5.66 -10.93 19.51
C LYS A 73 4.23 -11.39 19.77
N ILE A 74 3.38 -11.40 18.76
CA ILE A 74 2.00 -11.85 18.86
C ILE A 74 2.01 -13.36 18.64
N THR A 75 1.98 -14.10 19.72
CA THR A 75 2.11 -15.57 19.75
C THR A 75 0.85 -16.26 20.25
N ASP A 76 -0.26 -15.55 20.40
CA ASP A 76 -1.52 -16.15 20.83
C ASP A 76 -1.99 -17.15 19.76
N PRO A 77 -2.12 -18.44 20.09
CA PRO A 77 -2.58 -19.46 19.15
C PRO A 77 -4.07 -19.28 18.77
N ALA A 78 -4.79 -18.46 19.49
CA ALA A 78 -6.18 -18.11 19.17
C ALA A 78 -6.28 -16.93 18.15
N ASP A 79 -5.15 -16.35 17.73
CA ASP A 79 -5.10 -15.29 16.71
C ASP A 79 -4.62 -15.84 15.35
N PRO A 80 -5.53 -16.34 14.49
CA PRO A 80 -5.17 -16.88 13.18
C PRO A 80 -4.67 -15.80 12.21
N TYR A 81 -4.97 -14.52 12.47
CA TYR A 81 -4.46 -13.42 11.66
C TYR A 81 -2.96 -13.24 11.92
N ALA A 82 -2.56 -13.20 13.19
CA ALA A 82 -1.15 -13.08 13.56
C ALA A 82 -0.33 -14.31 13.12
N GLU A 83 -0.87 -15.52 13.29
CA GLU A 83 -0.25 -16.75 12.78
C GLU A 83 0.04 -16.63 11.28
N ARG A 84 -0.96 -16.21 10.50
CA ARG A 84 -0.83 -16.09 9.05
C ARG A 84 0.15 -14.98 8.64
N MET A 85 0.13 -13.83 9.31
CA MET A 85 1.13 -12.77 9.11
C MET A 85 2.56 -13.27 9.36
N ASN A 86 2.74 -14.08 10.39
CA ASN A 86 4.05 -14.60 10.76
C ASN A 86 4.55 -15.72 9.82
N THR A 87 3.68 -16.54 9.28
CA THR A 87 4.04 -17.73 8.49
C THR A 87 4.15 -17.48 6.99
N LEU A 88 3.40 -16.54 6.41
CA LEU A 88 3.44 -16.23 5.00
C LEU A 88 4.85 -15.79 4.54
N PRO A 89 5.28 -16.14 3.31
CA PRO A 89 6.48 -15.57 2.70
C PRO A 89 6.42 -14.05 2.63
N LYS A 90 7.53 -13.38 3.01
CA LYS A 90 7.69 -11.94 2.91
C LYS A 90 8.66 -11.59 1.81
N TYR A 91 8.32 -10.60 1.01
CA TYR A 91 9.15 -9.99 0.00
C TYR A 91 9.40 -8.54 0.38
N VAL A 92 10.66 -8.10 0.38
CA VAL A 92 11.01 -6.73 0.83
C VAL A 92 11.77 -6.02 -0.27
N VAL A 93 11.16 -4.98 -0.82
CA VAL A 93 11.85 -4.12 -1.78
C VAL A 93 12.77 -3.17 -1.03
N SER A 94 14.08 -3.34 -1.23
CA SER A 94 15.10 -2.53 -0.57
C SER A 94 16.42 -2.54 -1.33
N SER A 95 17.09 -1.38 -1.38
CA SER A 95 18.46 -1.24 -1.87
C SER A 95 19.53 -1.32 -0.76
N THR A 96 19.11 -1.36 0.50
CA THR A 96 20.01 -1.28 1.66
C THR A 96 19.88 -2.44 2.63
N LEU A 97 18.73 -3.13 2.65
CA LEU A 97 18.54 -4.33 3.43
C LEU A 97 19.19 -5.51 2.71
N THR A 98 20.04 -6.26 3.38
CA THR A 98 20.71 -7.44 2.83
C THR A 98 20.05 -8.74 3.26
N GLU A 99 19.45 -8.75 4.47
CA GLU A 99 18.79 -9.91 5.05
C GLU A 99 17.59 -9.48 5.90
N GLY A 100 16.52 -10.28 5.89
CA GLY A 100 15.32 -10.01 6.68
C GLY A 100 15.29 -10.82 7.97
N ALA A 101 14.96 -10.18 9.09
CA ALA A 101 14.87 -10.81 10.40
C ALA A 101 13.54 -11.55 10.66
N TRP A 102 12.49 -11.28 9.89
CA TRP A 102 11.16 -11.87 10.05
C TRP A 102 10.93 -12.97 9.01
N HIS A 103 11.37 -14.17 9.32
CA HIS A 103 11.34 -15.29 8.37
C HIS A 103 9.94 -15.87 8.12
N PRO A 104 9.70 -16.45 6.91
CA PRO A 104 10.62 -16.45 5.76
C PRO A 104 10.59 -15.13 4.99
N THR A 105 11.75 -14.54 4.71
CA THR A 105 11.89 -13.27 3.99
C THR A 105 12.85 -13.38 2.81
N THR A 106 12.45 -12.80 1.67
CA THR A 106 13.30 -12.60 0.49
C THR A 106 13.45 -11.10 0.23
N VAL A 107 14.68 -10.61 0.19
CA VAL A 107 14.96 -9.21 -0.17
C VAL A 107 15.03 -9.09 -1.69
N LEU A 108 14.24 -8.16 -2.22
CA LEU A 108 14.19 -7.81 -3.64
C LEU A 108 15.00 -6.53 -3.84
N GLY A 109 16.19 -6.67 -4.43
CA GLY A 109 17.04 -5.55 -4.79
C GLY A 109 16.71 -4.96 -6.17
N GLY A 110 17.37 -3.85 -6.51
CA GLY A 110 17.24 -3.23 -7.83
C GLY A 110 16.00 -2.36 -8.00
N ASP A 111 15.48 -2.31 -9.21
CA ASP A 111 14.29 -1.52 -9.54
C ASP A 111 13.02 -2.18 -9.01
N PRO A 112 12.20 -1.45 -8.23
CA PRO A 112 10.98 -2.00 -7.61
C PRO A 112 9.96 -2.53 -8.63
N VAL A 113 9.78 -1.82 -9.76
CA VAL A 113 8.81 -2.17 -10.78
C VAL A 113 9.22 -3.47 -11.47
N HIS A 114 10.51 -3.62 -11.79
CA HIS A 114 11.04 -4.84 -12.38
C HIS A 114 10.90 -6.02 -11.43
N ALA A 115 11.34 -5.89 -10.19
CA ALA A 115 11.29 -6.95 -9.18
C ALA A 115 9.85 -7.44 -8.91
N VAL A 116 8.88 -6.52 -8.85
CA VAL A 116 7.47 -6.88 -8.65
C VAL A 116 6.84 -7.48 -9.91
N THR A 117 7.27 -7.05 -11.10
CA THR A 117 6.84 -7.67 -12.37
C THR A 117 7.24 -9.14 -12.42
N GLU A 118 8.47 -9.48 -12.03
CA GLU A 118 8.92 -10.87 -11.93
C GLU A 118 8.15 -11.67 -10.88
N LEU A 119 7.86 -11.06 -9.73
CA LEU A 119 7.07 -11.69 -8.69
C LEU A 119 5.64 -11.97 -9.17
N ARG A 120 5.00 -11.01 -9.85
CA ARG A 120 3.66 -11.13 -10.43
C ARG A 120 3.55 -12.26 -11.46
N ALA A 121 4.62 -12.51 -12.21
CA ALA A 121 4.67 -13.59 -13.22
C ALA A 121 4.65 -15.01 -12.62
N ARG A 122 4.90 -15.17 -11.33
CA ARG A 122 4.88 -16.48 -10.66
C ARG A 122 3.45 -17.02 -10.55
N ALA A 123 3.31 -18.34 -10.45
CA ALA A 123 2.04 -19.00 -10.15
C ALA A 123 1.60 -18.71 -8.71
N GLY A 124 0.30 -18.58 -8.47
CA GLY A 124 -0.27 -18.32 -7.15
C GLY A 124 -1.50 -17.42 -7.22
N ARG A 125 -2.11 -17.14 -6.07
CA ARG A 125 -3.32 -16.32 -5.95
C ARG A 125 -2.96 -14.83 -5.88
N GLU A 126 -2.57 -14.33 -4.71
CA GLU A 126 -2.23 -12.92 -4.56
C GLU A 126 -1.05 -12.68 -3.61
N ILE A 127 -0.27 -11.64 -3.92
CA ILE A 127 0.70 -11.02 -3.03
C ILE A 127 0.09 -9.74 -2.49
N GLN A 128 0.06 -9.58 -1.17
CA GLN A 128 -0.52 -8.42 -0.52
C GLN A 128 0.53 -7.45 -0.04
N ILE A 129 0.35 -6.19 -0.40
CA ILE A 129 1.12 -5.07 0.13
C ILE A 129 0.32 -4.51 1.30
N HIS A 130 0.86 -4.58 2.50
CA HIS A 130 0.27 -3.96 3.67
C HIS A 130 1.06 -2.72 4.03
N GLY A 131 0.40 -1.56 4.09
CA GLY A 131 1.08 -0.29 4.20
C GLY A 131 2.05 -0.06 3.04
N SER A 132 3.23 0.52 3.33
CA SER A 132 4.23 0.78 2.28
C SER A 132 3.77 1.77 1.21
N ALA A 133 3.04 2.82 1.61
CA ALA A 133 2.35 3.76 0.73
C ALA A 133 3.18 4.24 -0.48
N ARG A 134 4.49 4.52 -0.29
CA ARG A 134 5.37 4.92 -1.41
C ARG A 134 5.58 3.81 -2.44
N LEU A 135 5.73 2.57 -1.99
CA LEU A 135 5.84 1.42 -2.88
C LEU A 135 4.51 1.19 -3.60
N GLY A 136 3.40 1.23 -2.85
CA GLY A 136 2.05 1.10 -3.39
C GLY A 136 1.73 2.13 -4.46
N ASP A 137 2.05 3.41 -4.21
CA ASP A 137 1.86 4.51 -5.15
C ASP A 137 2.68 4.31 -6.44
N ALA A 138 3.98 3.96 -6.30
CA ALA A 138 4.84 3.68 -7.45
C ALA A 138 4.34 2.49 -8.30
N LEU A 139 3.86 1.43 -7.66
CA LEU A 139 3.33 0.26 -8.36
C LEU A 139 1.95 0.53 -9.00
N LEU A 140 1.11 1.33 -8.35
CA LEU A 140 -0.16 1.78 -8.91
C LEU A 140 0.08 2.59 -10.18
N ALA A 141 1.02 3.51 -10.14
CA ALA A 141 1.44 4.30 -11.27
C ALA A 141 2.02 3.47 -12.44
N ALA A 142 2.73 2.40 -12.11
CA ALA A 142 3.26 1.46 -13.08
C ALA A 142 2.22 0.46 -13.62
N GLY A 143 0.96 0.52 -13.17
CA GLY A 143 -0.11 -0.41 -13.57
C GLY A 143 0.11 -1.85 -13.06
N LEU A 144 0.83 -2.01 -11.96
CA LEU A 144 1.13 -3.32 -11.38
C LEU A 144 0.17 -3.72 -10.25
N ILE A 145 -0.68 -2.83 -9.78
CA ILE A 145 -1.72 -3.15 -8.79
C ILE A 145 -2.95 -3.68 -9.50
N ASP A 146 -3.36 -4.90 -9.17
CA ASP A 146 -4.57 -5.54 -9.70
C ASP A 146 -5.82 -5.26 -8.84
N VAL A 147 -5.62 -5.08 -7.52
CA VAL A 147 -6.68 -4.78 -6.56
C VAL A 147 -6.19 -3.75 -5.56
N LEU A 148 -7.01 -2.75 -5.27
CA LEU A 148 -6.79 -1.77 -4.21
C LEU A 148 -7.88 -1.95 -3.14
N ARG A 149 -7.47 -2.32 -1.93
CA ARG A 149 -8.35 -2.41 -0.76
C ARG A 149 -8.04 -1.26 0.18
N LEU A 150 -9.04 -0.43 0.44
CA LEU A 150 -8.92 0.70 1.35
C LEU A 150 -9.84 0.51 2.56
N VAL A 151 -9.29 0.75 3.74
CA VAL A 151 -10.07 0.98 4.94
C VAL A 151 -10.03 2.47 5.25
N VAL A 152 -11.18 3.14 5.12
CA VAL A 152 -11.29 4.58 5.36
C VAL A 152 -11.88 4.82 6.74
N ALA A 153 -11.10 5.42 7.64
CA ALA A 153 -11.56 5.78 8.97
C ALA A 153 -12.30 7.13 8.97
N PRO A 154 -13.35 7.27 9.78
CA PRO A 154 -14.13 8.52 9.90
C PRO A 154 -13.38 9.59 10.70
N THR A 155 -12.13 9.83 10.35
CA THR A 155 -11.19 10.71 11.04
C THR A 155 -10.54 11.69 10.06
N VAL A 156 -10.33 12.93 10.48
CA VAL A 156 -9.62 13.97 9.72
C VAL A 156 -8.44 14.46 10.56
N LEU A 157 -7.22 14.20 10.12
CA LEU A 157 -6.01 14.55 10.87
C LEU A 157 -5.37 15.86 10.46
N ARG A 158 -5.48 16.27 9.19
CA ARG A 158 -4.90 17.47 8.59
C ARG A 158 -3.37 17.55 8.62
N THR A 159 -2.71 16.48 9.04
CA THR A 159 -1.24 16.35 9.12
C THR A 159 -0.87 14.88 8.93
N GLY A 160 0.36 14.61 8.54
CA GLY A 160 0.87 13.26 8.28
C GLY A 160 1.01 12.94 6.79
N ARG A 161 1.65 11.82 6.51
CA ARG A 161 1.88 11.35 5.14
C ARG A 161 0.61 10.74 4.57
N ARG A 162 0.23 11.17 3.36
CA ARG A 162 -0.92 10.64 2.61
C ARG A 162 -0.51 9.45 1.75
N LEU A 163 -1.48 8.58 1.48
CA LEU A 163 -1.31 7.43 0.59
C LEU A 163 -0.95 7.88 -0.83
N LEU A 164 -1.76 8.76 -1.39
CA LEU A 164 -1.54 9.34 -2.71
C LEU A 164 -1.10 10.80 -2.53
N SER A 165 0.15 11.08 -2.88
CA SER A 165 0.69 12.42 -2.76
C SER A 165 1.25 12.88 -4.11
N PRO A 166 0.93 14.09 -4.56
CA PRO A 166 1.52 14.66 -5.77
C PRO A 166 3.05 14.82 -5.69
N ASP A 167 3.60 14.84 -4.48
CA ASP A 167 5.04 14.98 -4.20
C ASP A 167 5.80 13.66 -4.11
N ALA A 168 5.15 12.53 -4.40
CA ALA A 168 5.80 11.22 -4.47
C ALA A 168 6.66 11.08 -5.73
N THR A 169 7.58 12.01 -5.92
CA THR A 169 8.68 11.83 -6.88
C THR A 169 9.47 10.60 -6.48
N PRO A 170 9.75 9.66 -7.40
CA PRO A 170 10.71 8.59 -7.12
C PRO A 170 12.03 9.28 -6.72
N THR A 171 12.42 9.16 -5.46
CA THR A 171 13.72 9.65 -5.01
C THR A 171 14.79 8.81 -5.70
N SER A 172 15.29 9.30 -6.84
CA SER A 172 16.64 8.99 -7.28
C SER A 172 17.55 9.27 -6.08
N GLY A 173 18.39 8.29 -5.72
CA GLY A 173 19.38 8.42 -4.65
C GLY A 173 20.26 9.66 -4.81
N PRO A 174 21.09 10.01 -3.80
CA PRO A 174 21.85 11.26 -3.81
C PRO A 174 22.64 11.38 -5.12
N ALA A 175 22.42 12.51 -5.81
CA ALA A 175 23.16 12.84 -7.01
C ALA A 175 24.65 12.87 -6.68
N SER A 176 25.37 11.85 -7.13
CA SER A 176 26.83 11.87 -7.14
C SER A 176 27.25 12.84 -8.22
N THR A 177 27.70 14.03 -7.82
CA THR A 177 28.33 15.01 -8.71
C THR A 177 29.68 14.47 -9.20
N THR A 178 29.89 14.58 -10.50
CA THR A 178 31.14 14.51 -11.28
C THR A 178 31.28 13.29 -12.19
N GLY A 179 31.03 13.55 -13.49
CA GLY A 179 31.48 12.76 -14.63
C GLY A 179 30.58 12.95 -15.86
N PRO A 180 31.12 13.17 -17.08
CA PRO A 180 30.30 13.36 -18.27
C PRO A 180 29.58 12.06 -18.64
N MET A 181 28.26 12.14 -18.78
CA MET A 181 27.37 11.04 -19.16
C MET A 181 27.52 10.68 -20.65
N PRO A 182 27.55 9.40 -21.03
CA PRO A 182 27.25 8.99 -22.40
C PRO A 182 25.74 9.08 -22.64
N ALA A 183 25.37 9.74 -23.74
CA ALA A 183 24.02 9.87 -24.21
C ALA A 183 23.54 8.54 -24.80
N SER A 184 22.56 7.88 -24.16
CA SER A 184 21.51 7.04 -24.75
C SER A 184 20.91 6.08 -23.71
N GLY A 185 19.93 6.59 -22.92
CA GLY A 185 18.97 5.80 -22.17
C GLY A 185 17.56 6.36 -22.45
N PRO A 186 16.50 5.57 -22.32
CA PRO A 186 15.15 6.06 -22.57
C PRO A 186 14.84 7.24 -21.65
N ALA A 187 14.30 8.31 -22.26
CA ALA A 187 13.99 9.56 -21.59
C ALA A 187 13.11 9.29 -20.36
N SER A 188 13.59 9.71 -19.19
CA SER A 188 12.77 9.82 -17.99
C SER A 188 11.67 10.85 -18.27
N THR A 189 10.44 10.37 -18.43
CA THR A 189 9.27 11.26 -18.67
C THR A 189 8.97 11.99 -17.37
N THR A 190 9.52 13.18 -17.24
CA THR A 190 9.23 14.16 -16.18
C THR A 190 7.89 14.87 -16.48
N GLY A 191 6.81 14.11 -16.64
CA GLY A 191 5.44 14.64 -16.74
C GLY A 191 4.66 14.26 -15.47
N PRO A 192 3.58 15.00 -15.17
CA PRO A 192 2.68 14.56 -14.10
C PRO A 192 2.17 13.15 -14.42
N MET A 193 2.12 12.31 -13.37
CA MET A 193 1.64 10.93 -13.50
C MET A 193 0.22 10.92 -14.07
N PRO A 194 -0.09 10.02 -15.03
CA PRO A 194 -1.43 9.94 -15.57
C PRO A 194 -2.43 9.59 -14.47
N ALA A 195 -3.58 10.28 -14.45
CA ALA A 195 -4.64 9.98 -13.53
C ALA A 195 -5.21 8.57 -13.82
N SER A 196 -5.28 7.74 -12.78
CA SER A 196 -5.79 6.37 -12.88
C SER A 196 -7.29 6.33 -12.54
N GLY A 197 -8.07 5.68 -13.42
CA GLY A 197 -9.46 5.35 -13.14
C GLY A 197 -9.55 4.10 -12.27
N LEU A 198 -10.47 4.09 -11.32
CA LEU A 198 -10.75 2.96 -10.45
C LEU A 198 -12.24 2.60 -10.53
N ARG A 199 -12.55 1.31 -10.55
CA ARG A 199 -13.90 0.79 -10.49
C ARG A 199 -14.15 0.15 -9.13
N LEU A 200 -15.15 0.63 -8.40
CA LEU A 200 -15.57 0.02 -7.14
C LEU A 200 -16.15 -1.37 -7.43
N VAL A 201 -15.60 -2.38 -6.77
CA VAL A 201 -16.03 -3.79 -6.87
C VAL A 201 -16.88 -4.20 -5.68
N CYS A 202 -16.45 -3.79 -4.48
CA CYS A 202 -17.13 -4.14 -3.24
C CYS A 202 -16.98 -3.01 -2.22
N HIS A 203 -17.99 -2.86 -1.36
CA HIS A 203 -17.93 -1.96 -0.23
C HIS A 203 -18.70 -2.51 0.95
N GLU A 204 -18.26 -2.18 2.15
CA GLU A 204 -18.92 -2.52 3.40
C GLU A 204 -18.68 -1.39 4.41
N ALA A 205 -19.72 -0.96 5.11
CA ALA A 205 -19.61 -0.03 6.23
C ALA A 205 -19.68 -0.82 7.53
N THR A 206 -18.76 -0.52 8.46
CA THR A 206 -18.77 -1.16 9.77
C THR A 206 -19.62 -0.38 10.78
N PRO A 207 -20.09 -1.01 11.87
CA PRO A 207 -20.78 -0.31 12.95
C PRO A 207 -19.98 0.84 13.56
N SER A 208 -18.66 0.73 13.59
CA SER A 208 -17.75 1.79 14.08
C SER A 208 -17.52 2.94 13.10
N GLY A 209 -18.09 2.86 11.89
CA GLY A 209 -18.00 3.88 10.85
C GLY A 209 -16.84 3.75 9.89
N LEU A 210 -16.08 2.64 9.91
CA LEU A 210 -15.09 2.37 8.86
C LEU A 210 -15.81 2.06 7.54
N LEU A 211 -15.21 2.49 6.43
CA LEU A 211 -15.57 2.04 5.09
C LEU A 211 -14.49 1.10 4.55
N LEU A 212 -14.88 -0.12 4.24
CA LEU A 212 -14.03 -1.13 3.63
C LEU A 212 -14.36 -1.17 2.14
N LEU A 213 -13.40 -0.79 1.31
CA LEU A 213 -13.60 -0.58 -0.13
C LEU A 213 -12.64 -1.47 -0.91
N GLU A 214 -13.13 -2.09 -1.97
CA GLU A 214 -12.31 -2.83 -2.92
C GLU A 214 -12.49 -2.26 -4.32
N TYR A 215 -11.38 -1.88 -4.94
CA TYR A 215 -11.33 -1.33 -6.29
C TYR A 215 -10.43 -2.15 -7.20
N GLU A 216 -10.76 -2.15 -8.48
CA GLU A 216 -9.89 -2.61 -9.56
C GLU A 216 -9.52 -1.44 -10.47
N PRO A 217 -8.30 -1.41 -11.07
CA PRO A 217 -7.95 -0.43 -12.08
C PRO A 217 -8.92 -0.47 -13.26
N ALA A 218 -9.32 0.70 -13.73
CA ALA A 218 -10.24 0.89 -14.88
C ALA A 218 -9.61 1.70 -16.01
N GLY A 219 -8.27 1.69 -16.10
CA GLY A 219 -7.53 2.46 -17.11
C GLY A 219 -7.29 3.91 -16.70
N GLN A 220 -7.24 4.82 -17.65
CA GLN A 220 -7.08 6.25 -17.37
C GLN A 220 -8.37 6.85 -16.83
N ALA A 221 -8.24 7.79 -15.88
CA ALA A 221 -9.39 8.55 -15.43
C ALA A 221 -9.94 9.41 -16.58
N THR A 222 -11.24 9.28 -16.83
CA THR A 222 -11.94 10.08 -17.83
C THR A 222 -12.34 11.43 -17.26
N GLN A 223 -12.29 12.46 -18.08
CA GLN A 223 -12.81 13.78 -17.77
C GLN A 223 -14.07 14.02 -18.59
N GLY A 224 -15.04 14.71 -18.04
CA GLY A 224 -16.28 15.04 -18.71
C GLY A 224 -16.69 16.49 -18.41
N THR A 225 -17.64 17.00 -19.22
CA THR A 225 -18.27 18.29 -18.99
C THR A 225 -19.66 18.06 -18.41
N TYR A 226 -20.04 18.82 -17.41
CA TYR A 226 -21.39 18.77 -16.84
C TYR A 226 -22.42 19.38 -17.82
N GLU A 227 -23.33 18.57 -18.30
CA GLU A 227 -24.38 18.98 -19.25
C GLU A 227 -25.76 19.17 -18.60
N GLY A 228 -25.85 19.05 -17.28
CA GLY A 228 -27.08 19.17 -16.51
C GLY A 228 -27.68 17.84 -16.08
N VAL A 229 -28.57 17.86 -15.09
CA VAL A 229 -29.14 16.66 -14.44
C VAL A 229 -29.96 15.80 -15.42
N ALA A 230 -30.60 16.43 -16.41
CA ALA A 230 -31.45 15.73 -17.40
C ALA A 230 -30.66 14.73 -18.27
N ALA A 231 -29.34 14.90 -18.40
CA ALA A 231 -28.48 13.98 -19.16
C ALA A 231 -28.23 12.65 -18.44
N PHE A 232 -28.56 12.53 -17.16
CA PHE A 232 -28.31 11.33 -16.32
C PHE A 232 -29.58 10.53 -16.00
N VAL A 233 -30.74 10.98 -16.49
CA VAL A 233 -32.03 10.29 -16.31
C VAL A 233 -32.31 9.46 -17.56
N VAL A 234 -31.78 8.24 -17.59
CA VAL A 234 -32.11 7.22 -18.60
C VAL A 234 -32.60 5.97 -17.88
#